data_82fffcd97ddbe0145adbdc7e90c5ffd7
#
_entry.id   82fffcd97ddbe0145adbdc7e90c5ffd7
#
_cell.length_a   1.000
_cell.length_b   1.000
_cell.length_c   1.000
_cell.angle_alpha   90.00
_cell.angle_beta   90.00
_cell.angle_gamma   90.00
#
_symmetry.space_group_name_H-M   'P 1'
#
loop_
_entity.id
_entity.type
_entity.pdbx_description
1 polymer ?
#
loop_
_entity_poly.entity_id
_entity_poly.type
_entity_poly.pdbx_seq_one_letter_code
_entity_poly.pdbx_strand_id
1 'polypeptide(L)'
;VIPPMGRSGRRAAGKQAYSMSAVDEYGKVIDDIYDFAEAQGLEIDGILQEGGAGQVELNLAHGDPLELADHVFFFKRLIREAALRHDCFATFMAKPIAGEPGSAMHIHTSVVDIRTGKNIFSGPKGVETEAFMHFIGGLQKHLSGAVALFAPYVNSYRRYVPDFAAP
;
A
#
# COMPACT_ATOMS: atom_id res chain seq x y z
N VAL A 1 -12.31 5.25 -14.78
CA VAL A 1 -10.85 5.30 -14.81
C VAL A 1 -10.38 4.52 -16.03
N ILE A 2 -9.43 5.06 -16.75
CA ILE A 2 -8.83 4.42 -17.94
C ILE A 2 -7.37 4.12 -17.59
N PRO A 3 -6.85 2.92 -17.89
CA PRO A 3 -5.45 2.60 -17.65
C PRO A 3 -4.52 3.61 -18.36
N PRO A 4 -3.43 4.03 -17.73
CA PRO A 4 -2.52 5.03 -18.29
C PRO A 4 -1.75 4.49 -19.50
N MET A 5 -1.19 5.40 -20.28
CA MET A 5 -0.24 5.08 -21.35
C MET A 5 1.16 4.98 -20.73
N GLY A 6 1.86 3.92 -21.02
CA GLY A 6 3.28 3.79 -20.67
C GLY A 6 4.19 4.52 -21.66
N ARG A 7 5.49 4.59 -21.35
CA ARG A 7 6.54 5.19 -22.20
C ARG A 7 6.62 4.58 -23.59
N SER A 8 6.22 3.32 -23.73
CA SER A 8 6.17 2.61 -25.03
C SER A 8 5.01 3.02 -25.92
N GLY A 9 4.11 3.89 -25.43
CA GLY A 9 2.88 4.24 -26.12
C GLY A 9 1.77 3.18 -26.04
N ARG A 10 1.95 2.17 -25.19
CA ARG A 10 0.95 1.12 -24.93
C ARG A 10 0.18 1.43 -23.65
N ARG A 11 -1.10 1.10 -23.62
CA ARG A 11 -1.86 1.16 -22.38
C ARG A 11 -1.43 0.06 -21.43
N ALA A 12 -1.43 0.37 -20.15
CA ALA A 12 -1.23 -0.64 -19.10
C ALA A 12 -2.24 -1.78 -19.25
N ALA A 13 -1.75 -2.99 -19.05
CA ALA A 13 -2.55 -4.20 -18.99
C ALA A 13 -2.56 -4.76 -17.56
N GLY A 14 -3.66 -5.38 -17.16
CA GLY A 14 -3.74 -6.13 -15.91
C GLY A 14 -3.00 -7.47 -15.98
N LYS A 15 -2.94 -8.14 -14.82
CA LYS A 15 -2.31 -9.48 -14.64
C LYS A 15 -0.79 -9.51 -14.90
N GLN A 16 -0.11 -8.42 -14.59
CA GLN A 16 1.34 -8.27 -14.73
C GLN A 16 2.03 -8.09 -13.37
N ALA A 17 1.47 -8.65 -12.31
CA ALA A 17 2.06 -8.57 -10.97
C ALA A 17 3.54 -9.00 -10.98
N TYR A 18 4.37 -8.23 -10.28
CA TYR A 18 5.83 -8.40 -10.17
C TYR A 18 6.62 -8.23 -11.49
N SER A 19 5.99 -7.70 -12.54
CA SER A 19 6.69 -7.43 -13.80
C SER A 19 7.54 -6.17 -13.69
N MET A 20 8.84 -6.30 -13.78
CA MET A 20 9.78 -5.16 -13.81
C MET A 20 9.54 -4.28 -15.04
N SER A 21 9.33 -4.88 -16.21
CA SER A 21 9.06 -4.13 -17.44
C SER A 21 7.78 -3.31 -17.39
N ALA A 22 6.77 -3.75 -16.62
CA ALA A 22 5.55 -3.00 -16.42
C ALA A 22 5.77 -1.78 -15.51
N VAL A 23 6.63 -1.90 -14.49
CA VAL A 23 7.08 -0.75 -13.66
C VAL A 23 7.86 0.24 -14.51
N ASP A 24 8.79 -0.23 -15.34
CA ASP A 24 9.62 0.61 -16.21
C ASP A 24 8.82 1.46 -17.20
N GLU A 25 7.60 1.07 -17.55
CA GLU A 25 6.70 1.88 -18.36
C GLU A 25 6.39 3.25 -17.73
N TYR A 26 6.51 3.36 -16.40
CA TYR A 26 6.24 4.57 -15.61
C TYR A 26 7.50 5.14 -14.94
N GLY A 27 8.70 4.77 -15.42
CA GLY A 27 9.98 5.14 -14.81
C GLY A 27 10.09 6.62 -14.45
N LYS A 28 9.71 7.53 -15.35
CA LYS A 28 9.75 8.98 -15.08
C LYS A 28 8.86 9.44 -13.93
N VAL A 29 7.68 8.84 -13.79
CA VAL A 29 6.77 9.13 -12.65
C VAL A 29 7.40 8.62 -11.37
N ILE A 30 8.01 7.45 -11.43
CA ILE A 30 8.67 6.80 -10.31
C ILE A 30 9.90 7.59 -9.87
N ASP A 31 10.72 8.05 -10.81
CA ASP A 31 11.88 8.90 -10.53
C ASP A 31 11.46 10.16 -9.75
N ASP A 32 10.44 10.89 -10.25
CA ASP A 32 9.89 12.06 -9.56
C ASP A 32 9.33 11.70 -8.15
N ILE A 33 8.73 10.52 -7.98
CA ILE A 33 8.27 10.07 -6.65
C ILE A 33 9.45 9.90 -5.70
N TYR A 34 10.54 9.27 -6.13
CA TYR A 34 11.72 9.10 -5.31
C TYR A 34 12.38 10.44 -4.96
N ASP A 35 12.56 11.33 -5.95
CA ASP A 35 13.14 12.66 -5.75
C ASP A 35 12.33 13.48 -4.74
N PHE A 36 10.99 13.44 -4.85
CA PHE A 36 10.13 14.16 -3.91
C PHE A 36 10.09 13.53 -2.52
N ALA A 37 10.17 12.20 -2.43
CA ALA A 37 10.23 11.48 -1.17
C ALA A 37 11.54 11.82 -0.44
N GLU A 38 12.67 11.77 -1.12
CA GLU A 38 13.97 12.14 -0.58
C GLU A 38 13.98 13.58 -0.06
N ALA A 39 13.45 14.52 -0.85
CA ALA A 39 13.36 15.92 -0.45
C ALA A 39 12.50 16.17 0.80
N GLN A 40 11.59 15.26 1.13
CA GLN A 40 10.73 15.32 2.31
C GLN A 40 11.18 14.39 3.44
N GLY A 41 12.29 13.69 3.28
CA GLY A 41 12.80 12.71 4.25
C GLY A 41 11.92 11.47 4.40
N LEU A 42 11.16 11.11 3.36
CA LEU A 42 10.34 9.89 3.31
C LEU A 42 11.15 8.75 2.72
N GLU A 43 11.28 7.66 3.45
CA GLU A 43 12.04 6.49 3.01
C GLU A 43 11.13 5.47 2.33
N ILE A 44 11.39 5.21 1.03
CA ILE A 44 10.72 4.17 0.24
C ILE A 44 11.55 2.90 0.33
N ASP A 45 10.97 1.84 0.90
CA ASP A 45 11.63 0.53 1.04
C ASP A 45 11.59 -0.27 -0.27
N GLY A 46 10.52 -0.13 -1.04
CA GLY A 46 10.41 -0.84 -2.31
C GLY A 46 9.23 -0.41 -3.18
N ILE A 47 9.31 -0.83 -4.43
CA ILE A 47 8.26 -0.61 -5.43
C ILE A 47 8.03 -1.89 -6.24
N LEU A 48 6.79 -2.18 -6.55
CA LEU A 48 6.43 -3.32 -7.40
C LEU A 48 5.17 -3.04 -8.23
N GLN A 49 5.06 -3.76 -9.35
CA GLN A 49 3.83 -3.83 -10.15
C GLN A 49 2.85 -4.78 -9.49
N GLU A 50 1.64 -4.30 -9.26
CA GLU A 50 0.51 -5.06 -8.77
C GLU A 50 -0.32 -5.71 -9.90
N GLY A 51 -1.39 -6.42 -9.52
CA GLY A 51 -2.22 -7.19 -10.46
C GLY A 51 -3.08 -6.34 -11.40
N GLY A 52 -3.43 -5.12 -11.03
CA GLY A 52 -4.27 -4.23 -11.83
C GLY A 52 -3.50 -3.48 -12.91
N ALA A 53 -4.20 -3.04 -13.93
CA ALA A 53 -3.62 -2.28 -15.03
C ALA A 53 -3.09 -0.91 -14.57
N GLY A 54 -1.77 -0.75 -14.57
CA GLY A 54 -1.08 0.45 -14.07
C GLY A 54 -1.17 0.61 -12.56
N GLN A 55 -1.39 -0.48 -11.84
CA GLN A 55 -1.37 -0.52 -10.38
C GLN A 55 0.04 -0.75 -9.89
N VAL A 56 0.56 0.20 -9.14
CA VAL A 56 1.90 0.15 -8.55
C VAL A 56 1.77 0.22 -7.04
N GLU A 57 2.48 -0.65 -6.34
CA GLU A 57 2.62 -0.62 -4.89
C GLU A 57 3.94 0.04 -4.53
N LEU A 58 3.89 0.92 -3.53
CA LEU A 58 5.09 1.51 -2.92
C LEU A 58 5.06 1.20 -1.43
N ASN A 59 6.16 0.68 -0.93
CA ASN A 59 6.33 0.33 0.47
C ASN A 59 7.17 1.39 1.18
N LEU A 60 6.69 1.88 2.31
CA LEU A 60 7.45 2.78 3.17
C LEU A 60 8.23 1.97 4.21
N ALA A 61 9.41 2.44 4.56
CA ALA A 61 10.18 1.88 5.65
C ALA A 61 9.39 1.93 6.97
N HIS A 62 9.62 0.96 7.83
CA HIS A 62 8.96 0.91 9.13
C HIS A 62 9.43 2.03 10.05
N GLY A 63 8.56 2.48 10.96
CA GLY A 63 8.88 3.56 11.89
C GLY A 63 7.86 3.70 13.02
N ASP A 64 7.92 4.82 13.71
CA ASP A 64 6.92 5.19 14.70
C ASP A 64 5.53 5.29 14.04
N PRO A 65 4.48 4.71 14.61
CA PRO A 65 3.17 4.63 13.97
C PRO A 65 2.52 6.00 13.73
N LEU A 66 2.75 6.99 14.58
CA LEU A 66 2.17 8.33 14.41
C LEU A 66 2.90 9.08 13.30
N GLU A 67 4.22 9.07 13.33
CA GLU A 67 5.06 9.69 12.29
C GLU A 67 4.79 9.04 10.93
N LEU A 68 4.71 7.70 10.89
CA LEU A 68 4.44 6.97 9.65
C LEU A 68 3.03 7.25 9.10
N ALA A 69 2.04 7.46 9.95
CA ALA A 69 0.69 7.88 9.51
C ALA A 69 0.72 9.25 8.83
N ASP A 70 1.48 10.21 9.36
CA ASP A 70 1.69 11.52 8.72
C ASP A 70 2.46 11.37 7.40
N HIS A 71 3.50 10.53 7.38
CA HIS A 71 4.26 10.23 6.16
C HIS A 71 3.35 9.65 5.06
N VAL A 72 2.46 8.71 5.36
CA VAL A 72 1.50 8.16 4.39
C VAL A 72 0.60 9.26 3.82
N PHE A 73 0.14 10.20 4.65
CA PHE A 73 -0.69 11.31 4.20
C PHE A 73 0.05 12.19 3.18
N PHE A 74 1.27 12.61 3.48
CA PHE A 74 2.10 13.43 2.58
C PHE A 74 2.52 12.65 1.35
N PHE A 75 2.86 11.38 1.51
CA PHE A 75 3.26 10.50 0.42
C PHE A 75 2.17 10.34 -0.65
N LYS A 76 0.92 10.17 -0.23
CA LYS A 76 -0.21 10.13 -1.18
C LYS A 76 -0.38 11.45 -1.98
N ARG A 77 -0.07 12.58 -1.36
CA ARG A 77 -0.09 13.89 -2.04
C ARG A 77 1.06 13.99 -3.04
N LEU A 78 2.26 13.64 -2.62
CA LEU A 78 3.47 13.62 -3.42
C LEU A 78 3.29 12.78 -4.70
N ILE A 79 2.76 11.57 -4.57
CA ILE A 79 2.51 10.67 -5.72
C ILE A 79 1.54 11.32 -6.73
N ARG A 80 0.50 12.02 -6.24
CA ARG A 80 -0.42 12.72 -7.15
C ARG A 80 0.28 13.83 -7.93
N GLU A 81 1.13 14.61 -7.27
CA GLU A 81 1.90 15.67 -7.93
C GLU A 81 2.89 15.10 -8.95
N ALA A 82 3.60 14.03 -8.62
CA ALA A 82 4.48 13.35 -9.56
C ALA A 82 3.72 12.84 -10.79
N ALA A 83 2.58 12.18 -10.59
CA ALA A 83 1.75 11.69 -11.69
C ALA A 83 1.26 12.81 -12.62
N LEU A 84 0.80 13.94 -12.05
CA LEU A 84 0.30 15.09 -12.83
C LEU A 84 1.37 15.70 -13.74
N ARG A 85 2.65 15.66 -13.37
CA ARG A 85 3.76 16.11 -14.20
C ARG A 85 3.93 15.31 -15.49
N HIS A 86 3.39 14.10 -15.52
CA HIS A 86 3.52 13.15 -16.62
C HIS A 86 2.17 12.81 -17.27
N ASP A 87 1.22 13.74 -17.23
CA ASP A 87 -0.12 13.60 -17.82
C ASP A 87 -0.87 12.33 -17.31
N CYS A 88 -0.54 11.90 -16.11
CA CYS A 88 -1.17 10.77 -15.43
C CYS A 88 -1.95 11.25 -14.19
N PHE A 89 -2.88 10.43 -13.73
CA PHE A 89 -3.62 10.67 -12.51
C PHE A 89 -3.45 9.50 -11.54
N ALA A 90 -2.82 9.74 -10.38
CA ALA A 90 -2.70 8.75 -9.33
C ALA A 90 -3.98 8.71 -8.48
N THR A 91 -4.57 7.53 -8.39
CA THR A 91 -5.75 7.28 -7.56
C THR A 91 -5.45 6.28 -6.45
N PHE A 92 -5.92 6.57 -5.23
CA PHE A 92 -5.91 5.67 -4.09
C PHE A 92 -7.32 5.13 -3.79
N MET A 93 -8.17 5.12 -4.79
CA MET A 93 -9.52 4.59 -4.72
C MET A 93 -9.47 3.07 -4.51
N ALA A 94 -10.23 2.55 -3.56
CA ALA A 94 -10.19 1.13 -3.20
C ALA A 94 -10.54 0.19 -4.37
N LYS A 95 -11.46 0.58 -5.24
CA LYS A 95 -11.86 -0.17 -6.45
C LYS A 95 -12.00 0.80 -7.63
N PRO A 96 -10.90 1.19 -8.27
CA PRO A 96 -10.93 2.19 -9.35
C PRO A 96 -11.52 1.64 -10.66
N ILE A 97 -11.30 0.37 -10.95
CA ILE A 97 -11.76 -0.31 -12.17
C ILE A 97 -12.52 -1.57 -11.77
N ALA A 98 -13.76 -1.73 -12.23
CA ALA A 98 -14.67 -2.77 -11.76
C ALA A 98 -14.16 -4.20 -12.02
N GLY A 99 -13.51 -4.46 -13.15
CA GLY A 99 -13.01 -5.78 -13.53
C GLY A 99 -11.56 -6.07 -13.12
N GLU A 100 -10.89 -5.12 -12.47
CA GLU A 100 -9.49 -5.22 -12.07
C GLU A 100 -9.35 -5.41 -10.55
N PRO A 101 -8.21 -5.85 -10.04
CA PRO A 101 -7.93 -5.86 -8.61
C PRO A 101 -8.15 -4.48 -7.95
N GLY A 102 -8.48 -4.48 -6.67
CA GLY A 102 -8.59 -3.28 -5.86
C GLY A 102 -7.26 -2.84 -5.29
N SER A 103 -7.21 -1.60 -4.78
CA SER A 103 -6.07 -1.08 -4.05
C SER A 103 -6.31 -1.20 -2.55
N ALA A 104 -5.33 -1.74 -1.84
CA ALA A 104 -5.29 -1.82 -0.38
C ALA A 104 -4.17 -0.95 0.18
N MET A 105 -4.19 -0.78 1.49
CA MET A 105 -3.03 -0.38 2.27
C MET A 105 -2.81 -1.47 3.31
N HIS A 106 -1.78 -2.29 3.13
CA HIS A 106 -1.39 -3.27 4.13
C HIS A 106 -0.56 -2.58 5.22
N ILE A 107 -0.81 -2.94 6.48
CA ILE A 107 -0.08 -2.41 7.62
C ILE A 107 0.55 -3.59 8.34
N HIS A 108 1.88 -3.65 8.31
CA HIS A 108 2.66 -4.60 9.08
C HIS A 108 2.91 -4.02 10.47
N THR A 109 2.57 -4.79 11.50
CA THR A 109 2.68 -4.33 12.88
C THR A 109 3.61 -5.24 13.67
N SER A 110 4.61 -4.66 14.32
CA SER A 110 5.40 -5.31 15.34
C SER A 110 5.36 -4.49 16.63
N VAL A 111 5.51 -5.15 17.76
CA VAL A 111 5.57 -4.47 19.07
C VAL A 111 6.83 -4.91 19.79
N VAL A 112 7.62 -3.93 20.23
CA VAL A 112 8.87 -4.17 20.95
C VAL A 112 8.75 -3.70 22.40
N ASP A 113 9.31 -4.48 23.31
CA ASP A 113 9.47 -4.05 24.70
C ASP A 113 10.52 -2.93 24.75
N ILE A 114 10.14 -1.77 25.26
CA ILE A 114 10.98 -0.57 25.25
C ILE A 114 12.27 -0.72 26.05
N ARG A 115 12.31 -1.60 27.07
CA ARG A 115 13.47 -1.80 27.91
C ARG A 115 14.46 -2.79 27.32
N THR A 116 13.95 -3.79 26.59
CA THR A 116 14.78 -4.89 26.09
C THR A 116 15.03 -4.83 24.59
N GLY A 117 14.26 -4.03 23.84
CA GLY A 117 14.29 -3.96 22.38
C GLY A 117 13.78 -5.24 21.69
N LYS A 118 13.19 -6.17 22.44
CA LYS A 118 12.73 -7.45 21.89
C LYS A 118 11.29 -7.36 21.39
N ASN A 119 11.04 -7.97 20.24
CA ASN A 119 9.70 -8.16 19.74
C ASN A 119 8.90 -9.04 20.69
N ILE A 120 7.76 -8.55 21.18
CA ILE A 120 6.91 -9.29 22.13
C ILE A 120 5.95 -10.26 21.44
N PHE A 121 5.80 -10.20 20.12
CA PHE A 121 4.98 -11.12 19.34
C PHE A 121 5.69 -12.42 19.00
N SER A 122 7.03 -12.44 19.07
CA SER A 122 7.84 -13.61 18.74
C SER A 122 8.67 -14.04 19.95
N GLY A 123 8.48 -15.27 20.37
CA GLY A 123 9.26 -15.94 21.40
C GLY A 123 10.51 -16.64 20.84
N PRO A 124 11.19 -17.45 21.68
CA PRO A 124 12.36 -18.21 21.25
C PRO A 124 12.03 -19.11 20.05
N LYS A 125 12.93 -19.15 19.08
CA LYS A 125 12.78 -19.92 17.83
C LYS A 125 11.63 -19.48 16.93
N GLY A 126 11.13 -18.24 17.08
CA GLY A 126 10.05 -17.70 16.25
C GLY A 126 8.65 -18.19 16.58
N VAL A 127 8.47 -18.79 17.76
CA VAL A 127 7.15 -19.24 18.22
C VAL A 127 6.31 -18.02 18.62
N GLU A 128 5.04 -18.01 18.21
CA GLU A 128 4.09 -16.97 18.57
C GLU A 128 3.88 -16.93 20.09
N THR A 129 3.76 -15.73 20.63
CA THR A 129 3.53 -15.51 22.05
C THR A 129 2.06 -15.34 22.39
N GLU A 130 1.70 -15.43 23.67
CA GLU A 130 0.34 -15.08 24.14
C GLU A 130 -0.03 -13.64 23.78
N ALA A 131 0.93 -12.71 23.84
CA ALA A 131 0.71 -11.32 23.46
C ALA A 131 0.28 -11.18 21.97
N PHE A 132 0.91 -11.96 21.09
CA PHE A 132 0.49 -12.02 19.69
C PHE A 132 -0.93 -12.58 19.54
N MET A 133 -1.25 -13.68 20.22
CA MET A 133 -2.58 -14.29 20.17
C MET A 133 -3.66 -13.36 20.72
N HIS A 134 -3.36 -12.61 21.79
CA HIS A 134 -4.26 -11.59 22.32
C HIS A 134 -4.48 -10.43 21.34
N PHE A 135 -3.42 -10.00 20.63
CA PHE A 135 -3.52 -8.97 19.60
C PHE A 135 -4.44 -9.42 18.46
N ILE A 136 -4.26 -10.65 17.94
CA ILE A 136 -5.13 -11.22 16.90
C ILE A 136 -6.58 -11.33 17.38
N GLY A 137 -6.79 -11.84 18.60
CA GLY A 137 -8.12 -11.92 19.22
C GLY A 137 -8.79 -10.55 19.36
N GLY A 138 -8.01 -9.51 19.70
CA GLY A 138 -8.48 -8.13 19.74
C GLY A 138 -8.92 -7.62 18.36
N LEU A 139 -8.13 -7.87 17.32
CA LEU A 139 -8.50 -7.54 15.93
C LEU A 139 -9.81 -8.25 15.54
N GLN A 140 -9.90 -9.56 15.74
CA GLN A 140 -11.10 -10.33 15.40
C GLN A 140 -12.35 -9.78 16.10
N LYS A 141 -12.24 -9.43 17.37
CA LYS A 141 -13.35 -8.91 18.18
C LYS A 141 -13.81 -7.53 17.74
N HIS A 142 -12.88 -6.65 17.36
CA HIS A 142 -13.17 -5.23 17.14
C HIS A 142 -13.21 -4.82 15.67
N LEU A 143 -12.74 -5.67 14.75
CA LEU A 143 -12.60 -5.32 13.33
C LEU A 143 -13.93 -4.90 12.70
N SER A 144 -15.03 -5.58 13.01
CA SER A 144 -16.36 -5.24 12.48
C SER A 144 -16.80 -3.82 12.84
N GLY A 145 -16.49 -3.36 14.06
CA GLY A 145 -16.73 -1.97 14.47
C GLY A 145 -15.73 -0.97 13.86
N ALA A 146 -14.51 -1.41 13.59
CA ALA A 146 -13.46 -0.59 13.04
C ALA A 146 -13.54 -0.42 11.51
N VAL A 147 -14.41 -1.18 10.82
CA VAL A 147 -14.60 -1.08 9.36
C VAL A 147 -14.91 0.35 8.92
N ALA A 148 -15.63 1.13 9.72
CA ALA A 148 -15.92 2.53 9.43
C ALA A 148 -14.65 3.40 9.28
N LEU A 149 -13.54 3.01 9.93
CA LEU A 149 -12.25 3.67 9.82
C LEU A 149 -11.42 3.10 8.66
N PHE A 150 -11.42 1.78 8.48
CA PHE A 150 -10.61 1.11 7.46
C PHE A 150 -11.25 1.16 6.05
N ALA A 151 -12.56 1.25 5.97
CA ALA A 151 -13.32 1.29 4.71
C ALA A 151 -14.38 2.40 4.74
N PRO A 152 -13.96 3.70 4.85
CA PRO A 152 -14.89 4.81 5.13
C PRO A 152 -15.76 5.21 3.93
N TYR A 153 -15.48 4.71 2.72
CA TYR A 153 -16.18 5.10 1.50
C TYR A 153 -16.99 3.96 0.91
N VAL A 154 -18.09 4.29 0.26
CA VAL A 154 -18.93 3.32 -0.47
C VAL A 154 -18.11 2.49 -1.46
N ASN A 155 -17.15 3.10 -2.13
CA ASN A 155 -16.28 2.39 -3.06
C ASN A 155 -15.42 1.31 -2.37
N SER A 156 -15.06 1.46 -1.11
CA SER A 156 -14.28 0.48 -0.35
C SER A 156 -15.00 -0.87 -0.26
N TYR A 157 -16.32 -0.86 -0.11
CA TYR A 157 -17.12 -2.08 -0.03
C TYR A 157 -17.17 -2.85 -1.36
N ARG A 158 -16.84 -2.24 -2.48
CA ARG A 158 -16.75 -2.91 -3.78
C ARG A 158 -15.53 -3.83 -3.90
N ARG A 159 -14.60 -3.78 -2.93
CA ARG A 159 -13.47 -4.71 -2.83
C ARG A 159 -13.85 -6.03 -2.16
N TYR A 160 -14.84 -6.01 -1.26
CA TYR A 160 -15.25 -7.19 -0.50
C TYR A 160 -16.08 -8.11 -1.39
N VAL A 161 -15.41 -8.78 -2.32
CA VAL A 161 -16.02 -9.77 -3.23
C VAL A 161 -15.42 -11.15 -2.93
N PRO A 162 -16.29 -12.18 -2.76
CA PRO A 162 -15.82 -13.55 -2.59
C PRO A 162 -14.91 -13.96 -3.77
N ASP A 163 -13.96 -14.82 -3.48
CA ASP A 163 -13.05 -15.45 -4.47
C ASP A 163 -12.13 -14.47 -5.23
N PHE A 164 -12.03 -13.22 -4.79
CA PHE A 164 -11.02 -12.30 -5.26
C PHE A 164 -9.81 -12.30 -4.32
N ALA A 165 -8.61 -12.27 -4.87
CA ALA A 165 -7.38 -12.25 -4.09
C ALA A 165 -7.37 -11.04 -3.13
N ALA A 166 -7.17 -11.30 -1.85
CA ALA A 166 -7.06 -10.31 -0.77
C ALA A 166 -8.14 -9.22 -0.82
N PRO A 167 -9.39 -9.57 -0.46
CA PRO A 167 -10.46 -8.58 -0.37
C PRO A 167 -10.19 -7.55 0.74
#